data_31a3ea786fb0bade186c59799811153f
#
_entry.id   31a3ea786fb0bade186c59799811153f
#
_cell.length_a   1.000
_cell.length_b   1.000
_cell.length_c   1.000
_cell.angle_alpha   90.00
_cell.angle_beta   90.00
_cell.angle_gamma   90.00
#
_symmetry.space_group_name_H-M   'P 1'
#
loop_
_entity.id
_entity.type
_entity.pdbx_description
1 polymer ?
#
loop_
_entity_poly.entity_id
_entity_poly.type
_entity_poly.pdbx_seq_one_letter_code
_entity_poly.pdbx_strand_id
1 'polypeptide(L)'
;MSAGKAERTRPKRALGQNFLVDPNIQRKIVRELDPRPTDVVLEVGPGHGELSQYLVGRCRRLVLVEKDRDLAGGLRARWGDRADVDVVEGDALRIGLSEFVRDAAAVRVVSNVPYNITSPLVFAFLELEPAASRIVLTVQREVAERIVAPPGIKAYGALSVGVQAIAVASFAFRVGRQAFRPVPAVDSAVVRLEPRPDAAGVDRASLRTLTRACFNRRRKQLQKTLRTAPELSFAGDVEAVLGRLSIDPAVRPEMLDPPTFVRLAAALRAGKEGGASR
;
A
#
# COMPACT_ATOMS: atom_id res chain seq x y z
N MET A 1 -20.56 -36.01 11.03
CA MET A 1 -21.38 -34.80 11.19
C MET A 1 -21.05 -33.86 10.03
N SER A 2 -22.04 -33.64 9.16
CA SER A 2 -21.89 -32.83 7.94
C SER A 2 -21.68 -31.37 8.31
N ALA A 3 -20.49 -30.82 8.02
CA ALA A 3 -20.24 -29.39 8.13
C ALA A 3 -21.14 -28.68 7.10
N GLY A 4 -22.18 -27.98 7.62
CA GLY A 4 -23.09 -27.20 6.80
C GLY A 4 -22.30 -26.22 5.93
N LYS A 5 -22.53 -26.24 4.62
CA LYS A 5 -22.05 -25.24 3.68
C LYS A 5 -22.62 -23.89 4.15
N ALA A 6 -21.80 -23.08 4.83
CA ALA A 6 -22.17 -21.69 5.10
C ALA A 6 -22.54 -21.03 3.76
N GLU A 7 -23.76 -20.49 3.70
CA GLU A 7 -24.30 -19.83 2.52
C GLU A 7 -23.37 -18.65 2.17
N ARG A 8 -22.70 -18.71 1.03
CA ARG A 8 -21.74 -17.68 0.62
C ARG A 8 -22.51 -16.41 0.29
N THR A 9 -22.29 -15.37 1.06
CA THR A 9 -22.85 -14.03 0.81
C THR A 9 -22.56 -13.58 -0.62
N ARG A 10 -23.56 -13.03 -1.31
CA ARG A 10 -23.41 -12.56 -2.69
C ARG A 10 -22.45 -11.34 -2.74
N PRO A 11 -21.54 -11.28 -3.73
CA PRO A 11 -20.61 -10.16 -3.88
C PRO A 11 -21.33 -8.83 -4.06
N LYS A 12 -20.95 -7.82 -3.27
CA LYS A 12 -21.49 -6.46 -3.37
C LYS A 12 -20.66 -5.66 -4.35
N ARG A 13 -21.18 -5.32 -5.54
CA ARG A 13 -20.47 -4.55 -6.59
C ARG A 13 -19.96 -3.21 -6.08
N ALA A 14 -20.73 -2.53 -5.21
CA ALA A 14 -20.35 -1.25 -4.62
C ALA A 14 -19.05 -1.32 -3.78
N LEU A 15 -18.67 -2.51 -3.29
CA LEU A 15 -17.45 -2.74 -2.52
C LEU A 15 -16.28 -3.26 -3.37
N GLY A 16 -16.49 -3.47 -4.67
CA GLY A 16 -15.45 -3.98 -5.58
C GLY A 16 -14.98 -5.40 -5.24
N GLN A 17 -15.83 -6.23 -4.63
CA GLN A 17 -15.47 -7.56 -4.13
C GLN A 17 -15.16 -8.53 -5.26
N ASN A 18 -13.94 -9.07 -5.26
CA ASN A 18 -13.49 -10.19 -6.08
C ASN A 18 -12.80 -11.20 -5.15
N PHE A 19 -13.49 -12.28 -4.79
CA PHE A 19 -12.97 -13.28 -3.85
C PHE A 19 -11.99 -14.20 -4.55
N LEU A 20 -10.82 -14.39 -3.96
CA LEU A 20 -9.78 -15.28 -4.46
C LEU A 20 -10.14 -16.73 -4.14
N VAL A 21 -10.56 -17.51 -5.16
CA VAL A 21 -11.06 -18.86 -4.97
C VAL A 21 -10.05 -19.97 -5.26
N ASP A 22 -8.89 -19.67 -5.83
CA ASP A 22 -7.83 -20.64 -6.14
C ASP A 22 -6.97 -20.94 -4.90
N PRO A 23 -7.04 -22.18 -4.34
CA PRO A 23 -6.30 -22.52 -3.12
C PRO A 23 -4.78 -22.55 -3.32
N ASN A 24 -4.28 -22.75 -4.55
CA ASN A 24 -2.85 -22.75 -4.83
C ASN A 24 -2.29 -21.34 -4.76
N ILE A 25 -3.04 -20.38 -5.31
CA ILE A 25 -2.70 -18.95 -5.23
C ILE A 25 -2.79 -18.46 -3.78
N GLN A 26 -3.85 -18.84 -3.03
CA GLN A 26 -3.98 -18.50 -1.62
C GLN A 26 -2.74 -18.95 -0.81
N ARG A 27 -2.35 -20.22 -0.94
CA ARG A 27 -1.15 -20.75 -0.27
C ARG A 27 0.13 -20.07 -0.72
N LYS A 28 0.22 -19.66 -1.99
CA LYS A 28 1.40 -18.95 -2.52
C LYS A 28 1.49 -17.55 -1.92
N ILE A 29 0.38 -16.82 -1.77
CA ILE A 29 0.32 -15.51 -1.09
C ILE A 29 0.76 -15.64 0.37
N VAL A 30 0.25 -16.64 1.09
CA VAL A 30 0.63 -16.85 2.50
C VAL A 30 2.12 -17.22 2.63
N ARG A 31 2.71 -17.96 1.66
CA ARG A 31 4.16 -18.19 1.62
C ARG A 31 4.96 -16.92 1.38
N GLU A 32 4.49 -16.02 0.52
CA GLU A 32 5.14 -14.70 0.33
C GLU A 32 5.08 -13.84 1.60
N LEU A 33 3.97 -13.92 2.34
CA LEU A 33 3.84 -13.26 3.64
C LEU A 33 4.82 -13.82 4.67
N ASP A 34 5.09 -15.12 4.64
CA ASP A 34 6.00 -15.83 5.55
C ASP A 34 5.68 -15.54 7.04
N PRO A 35 4.43 -15.82 7.50
CA PRO A 35 4.02 -15.53 8.87
C PRO A 35 4.81 -16.36 9.88
N ARG A 36 5.20 -15.73 11.00
CA ARG A 36 5.92 -16.38 12.10
C ARG A 36 5.03 -16.46 13.35
N PRO A 37 5.25 -17.44 14.24
CA PRO A 37 4.45 -17.58 15.47
C PRO A 37 4.46 -16.35 16.40
N THR A 38 5.46 -15.48 16.27
CA THR A 38 5.60 -14.25 17.06
C THR A 38 4.93 -13.02 16.42
N ASP A 39 4.52 -13.13 15.15
CA ASP A 39 3.98 -11.98 14.41
C ASP A 39 2.54 -11.68 14.79
N VAL A 40 2.16 -10.41 14.69
CA VAL A 40 0.77 -9.99 14.49
C VAL A 40 0.55 -9.83 13.00
N VAL A 41 -0.42 -10.57 12.47
CA VAL A 41 -0.80 -10.47 11.06
C VAL A 41 -2.09 -9.66 10.94
N LEU A 42 -2.05 -8.59 10.16
CA LEU A 42 -3.21 -7.78 9.80
C LEU A 42 -3.67 -8.18 8.40
N GLU A 43 -4.88 -8.71 8.29
CA GLU A 43 -5.55 -8.97 7.00
C GLU A 43 -6.67 -7.96 6.79
N VAL A 44 -6.60 -7.18 5.72
CA VAL A 44 -7.64 -6.21 5.34
C VAL A 44 -8.42 -6.73 4.15
N GLY A 45 -9.75 -6.79 4.31
CA GLY A 45 -10.65 -7.39 3.33
C GLY A 45 -10.52 -8.91 3.26
N PRO A 46 -10.65 -9.64 4.38
CA PRO A 46 -10.54 -11.10 4.41
C PRO A 46 -11.64 -11.81 3.62
N GLY A 47 -12.74 -11.13 3.33
CA GLY A 47 -13.86 -11.71 2.60
C GLY A 47 -14.51 -12.87 3.37
N HIS A 48 -14.58 -14.05 2.74
CA HIS A 48 -15.04 -15.27 3.42
C HIS A 48 -13.92 -15.95 4.21
N GLY A 49 -12.72 -15.30 4.35
CA GLY A 49 -11.57 -15.86 5.03
C GLY A 49 -10.70 -16.76 4.14
N GLU A 50 -10.60 -16.41 2.86
CA GLU A 50 -9.85 -17.19 1.88
C GLU A 50 -8.35 -17.31 2.22
N LEU A 51 -7.73 -16.24 2.71
CA LEU A 51 -6.36 -16.28 3.20
C LEU A 51 -6.29 -16.59 4.70
N SER A 52 -7.23 -16.05 5.48
CA SER A 52 -7.31 -16.22 6.93
C SER A 52 -7.24 -17.69 7.37
N GLN A 53 -7.90 -18.60 6.63
CA GLN A 53 -7.89 -20.04 6.94
C GLN A 53 -6.48 -20.67 6.95
N TYR A 54 -5.51 -20.06 6.27
CA TYR A 54 -4.11 -20.48 6.25
C TYR A 54 -3.22 -19.72 7.22
N LEU A 55 -3.76 -18.68 7.88
CA LEU A 55 -3.05 -17.81 8.83
C LEU A 55 -3.39 -18.16 10.27
N VAL A 56 -4.63 -18.60 10.52
CA VAL A 56 -5.11 -19.02 11.86
C VAL A 56 -4.19 -20.09 12.44
N GLY A 57 -3.68 -19.85 13.66
CA GLY A 57 -2.75 -20.72 14.38
C GLY A 57 -1.30 -20.70 13.86
N ARG A 58 -0.96 -19.80 12.92
CA ARG A 58 0.41 -19.66 12.37
C ARG A 58 1.10 -18.36 12.77
N CYS A 59 0.42 -17.49 13.47
CA CYS A 59 0.92 -16.23 14.01
C CYS A 59 0.44 -16.07 15.45
N ARG A 60 1.05 -15.14 16.19
CA ARG A 60 0.66 -14.85 17.58
C ARG A 60 -0.78 -14.33 17.66
N ARG A 61 -1.15 -13.47 16.71
CA ARG A 61 -2.48 -12.86 16.62
C ARG A 61 -2.81 -12.53 15.17
N LEU A 62 -4.02 -12.85 14.74
CA LEU A 62 -4.56 -12.52 13.44
C LEU A 62 -5.67 -11.48 13.60
N VAL A 63 -5.48 -10.29 13.02
CA VAL A 63 -6.47 -9.22 13.03
C VAL A 63 -7.11 -9.15 11.64
N LEU A 64 -8.41 -9.39 11.58
CA LEU A 64 -9.23 -9.40 10.36
C LEU A 64 -10.07 -8.13 10.31
N VAL A 65 -9.77 -7.21 9.40
CA VAL A 65 -10.53 -5.97 9.22
C VAL A 65 -11.43 -6.10 7.99
N GLU A 66 -12.75 -6.17 8.22
CA GLU A 66 -13.74 -6.34 7.16
C GLU A 66 -14.79 -5.22 7.22
N LYS A 67 -15.04 -4.60 6.06
CA LYS A 67 -16.02 -3.50 5.93
C LYS A 67 -17.45 -4.02 5.77
N ASP A 68 -17.62 -5.19 5.16
CA ASP A 68 -18.92 -5.79 4.94
C ASP A 68 -19.37 -6.49 6.22
N ARG A 69 -20.48 -6.00 6.81
CA ARG A 69 -21.07 -6.52 8.05
C ARG A 69 -21.42 -8.01 7.99
N ASP A 70 -21.97 -8.47 6.84
CA ASP A 70 -22.37 -9.87 6.68
C ASP A 70 -21.15 -10.79 6.66
N LEU A 71 -20.07 -10.36 5.97
CA LEU A 71 -18.80 -11.09 5.93
C LEU A 71 -18.12 -11.07 7.30
N ALA A 72 -18.07 -9.91 7.99
CA ALA A 72 -17.54 -9.81 9.33
C ALA A 72 -18.31 -10.72 10.32
N GLY A 73 -19.63 -10.81 10.19
CA GLY A 73 -20.46 -11.74 10.95
C GLY A 73 -20.09 -13.20 10.69
N GLY A 74 -19.88 -13.58 9.43
CA GLY A 74 -19.43 -14.93 9.05
C GLY A 74 -18.05 -15.28 9.60
N LEU A 75 -17.12 -14.32 9.61
CA LEU A 75 -15.77 -14.49 10.19
C LEU A 75 -15.84 -14.67 11.71
N ARG A 76 -16.67 -13.88 12.41
CA ARG A 76 -16.90 -14.03 13.86
C ARG A 76 -17.53 -15.39 14.19
N ALA A 77 -18.52 -15.84 13.43
CA ALA A 77 -19.10 -17.15 13.62
C ALA A 77 -18.10 -18.30 13.43
N ARG A 78 -17.10 -18.11 12.57
CA ARG A 78 -16.09 -19.13 12.27
C ARG A 78 -14.90 -19.14 13.25
N TRP A 79 -14.46 -17.96 13.68
CA TRP A 79 -13.21 -17.81 14.44
C TRP A 79 -13.34 -16.90 15.67
N GLY A 80 -14.52 -16.36 15.99
CA GLY A 80 -14.68 -15.39 17.09
C GLY A 80 -14.40 -15.96 18.49
N ASP A 81 -14.50 -17.30 18.67
CA ASP A 81 -14.18 -17.94 19.93
C ASP A 81 -12.68 -18.18 20.14
N ARG A 82 -11.86 -17.88 19.16
CA ARG A 82 -10.40 -18.05 19.25
C ARG A 82 -9.75 -16.84 19.86
N ALA A 83 -8.92 -17.05 20.88
CA ALA A 83 -8.18 -15.99 21.56
C ALA A 83 -7.07 -15.36 20.70
N ASP A 84 -6.66 -16.03 19.59
CA ASP A 84 -5.63 -15.56 18.67
C ASP A 84 -6.20 -14.89 17.40
N VAL A 85 -7.52 -14.64 17.33
CA VAL A 85 -8.18 -14.02 16.15
C VAL A 85 -9.11 -12.87 16.58
N ASP A 86 -8.85 -11.68 16.08
CA ASP A 86 -9.73 -10.52 16.23
C ASP A 86 -10.47 -10.24 14.95
N VAL A 87 -11.78 -10.09 14.99
CA VAL A 87 -12.60 -9.68 13.84
C VAL A 87 -13.15 -8.28 14.07
N VAL A 88 -12.60 -7.33 13.33
CA VAL A 88 -12.95 -5.91 13.37
C VAL A 88 -13.84 -5.56 12.17
N GLU A 89 -15.06 -5.10 12.45
CA GLU A 89 -15.94 -4.55 11.43
C GLU A 89 -15.63 -3.07 11.25
N GLY A 90 -15.20 -2.66 10.04
CA GLY A 90 -14.91 -1.26 9.79
C GLY A 90 -14.23 -1.00 8.44
N ASP A 91 -14.25 0.27 8.06
CA ASP A 91 -13.54 0.74 6.86
C ASP A 91 -12.06 0.98 7.22
N ALA A 92 -11.16 0.18 6.65
CA ALA A 92 -9.73 0.25 6.90
C ALA A 92 -9.09 1.63 6.61
N LEU A 93 -9.74 2.47 5.79
CA LEU A 93 -9.29 3.83 5.51
C LEU A 93 -9.80 4.87 6.53
N ARG A 94 -10.68 4.46 7.46
CA ARG A 94 -11.30 5.36 8.45
C ARG A 94 -10.99 4.97 9.89
N ILE A 95 -10.71 3.69 10.13
CA ILE A 95 -10.29 3.20 11.45
C ILE A 95 -8.78 3.32 11.59
N GLY A 96 -8.30 3.56 12.79
CA GLY A 96 -6.87 3.63 13.10
C GLY A 96 -6.23 2.23 13.08
N LEU A 97 -5.76 1.75 11.91
CA LEU A 97 -5.18 0.41 11.78
C LEU A 97 -4.04 0.14 12.78
N SER A 98 -3.26 1.18 13.12
CA SER A 98 -2.16 1.09 14.09
C SER A 98 -2.62 0.69 15.48
N GLU A 99 -3.87 1.01 15.88
CA GLU A 99 -4.40 0.64 17.19
C GLU A 99 -4.47 -0.87 17.38
N PHE A 100 -4.74 -1.61 16.31
CA PHE A 100 -4.87 -3.07 16.34
C PHE A 100 -3.52 -3.81 16.34
N VAL A 101 -2.42 -3.10 16.06
CA VAL A 101 -1.08 -3.70 15.99
C VAL A 101 -0.08 -3.05 16.94
N ARG A 102 -0.51 -2.11 17.79
CA ARG A 102 0.35 -1.29 18.67
C ARG A 102 1.29 -2.12 19.54
N ASP A 103 0.81 -3.24 20.08
CA ASP A 103 1.59 -4.09 20.99
C ASP A 103 2.38 -5.19 20.26
N ALA A 104 2.51 -5.07 18.95
CA ALA A 104 3.20 -6.09 18.15
C ALA A 104 4.71 -5.84 18.11
N ALA A 105 5.50 -6.86 18.44
CA ALA A 105 6.94 -6.84 18.21
C ALA A 105 7.29 -6.91 16.72
N ALA A 106 6.44 -7.56 15.91
CA ALA A 106 6.55 -7.60 14.46
C ALA A 106 5.15 -7.64 13.83
N VAL A 107 4.93 -6.80 12.82
CA VAL A 107 3.67 -6.70 12.07
C VAL A 107 3.88 -7.19 10.65
N ARG A 108 2.96 -8.01 10.18
CA ARG A 108 2.85 -8.37 8.76
C ARG A 108 1.46 -8.04 8.24
N VAL A 109 1.38 -7.59 7.00
CA VAL A 109 0.11 -7.20 6.39
C VAL A 109 -0.15 -8.03 5.15
N VAL A 110 -1.37 -8.52 5.01
CA VAL A 110 -1.84 -9.14 3.77
C VAL A 110 -3.19 -8.58 3.38
N SER A 111 -3.41 -8.42 2.07
CA SER A 111 -4.71 -7.98 1.56
C SER A 111 -4.91 -8.43 0.12
N ASN A 112 -6.10 -8.96 -0.16
CA ASN A 112 -6.63 -9.02 -1.51
C ASN A 112 -7.39 -7.71 -1.74
N VAL A 113 -6.67 -6.68 -2.19
CA VAL A 113 -7.11 -5.27 -2.15
C VAL A 113 -8.26 -5.00 -3.12
N PRO A 114 -9.38 -4.39 -2.67
CA PRO A 114 -10.38 -3.87 -3.60
C PRO A 114 -9.77 -2.85 -4.56
N TYR A 115 -9.97 -3.04 -5.87
CA TYR A 115 -9.24 -2.29 -6.90
C TYR A 115 -9.47 -0.78 -6.87
N ASN A 116 -10.64 -0.33 -6.41
CA ASN A 116 -11.02 1.08 -6.33
C ASN A 116 -10.32 1.87 -5.22
N ILE A 117 -9.72 1.19 -4.23
CA ILE A 117 -9.06 1.82 -3.07
C ILE A 117 -7.61 1.39 -2.89
N THR A 118 -6.99 0.82 -3.95
CA THR A 118 -5.64 0.24 -3.84
C THR A 118 -4.60 1.26 -3.37
N SER A 119 -4.49 2.41 -4.02
CA SER A 119 -3.45 3.39 -3.65
C SER A 119 -3.59 3.93 -2.22
N PRO A 120 -4.79 4.34 -1.75
CA PRO A 120 -4.98 4.72 -0.37
C PRO A 120 -4.59 3.63 0.64
N LEU A 121 -4.96 2.36 0.40
CA LEU A 121 -4.63 1.25 1.29
C LEU A 121 -3.12 0.95 1.32
N VAL A 122 -2.43 0.99 0.17
CA VAL A 122 -0.98 0.83 0.12
C VAL A 122 -0.28 1.82 1.05
N PHE A 123 -0.68 3.11 0.99
CA PHE A 123 -0.09 4.12 1.88
C PHE A 123 -0.51 3.93 3.35
N ALA A 124 -1.75 3.57 3.63
CA ALA A 124 -2.19 3.27 4.99
C ALA A 124 -1.38 2.12 5.63
N PHE A 125 -1.04 1.08 4.87
CA PHE A 125 -0.20 -0.01 5.35
C PHE A 125 1.27 0.41 5.56
N LEU A 126 1.78 1.29 4.71
CA LEU A 126 3.14 1.83 4.85
C LEU A 126 3.25 2.86 5.99
N GLU A 127 2.12 3.39 6.47
CA GLU A 127 2.02 4.36 7.56
C GLU A 127 1.69 3.72 8.93
N LEU A 128 1.68 2.38 9.03
CA LEU A 128 1.44 1.69 10.29
C LEU A 128 2.51 1.98 11.34
N GLU A 129 2.07 2.09 12.58
CA GLU A 129 2.92 2.22 13.77
C GLU A 129 2.52 1.16 14.82
N PRO A 130 3.41 0.19 15.12
CA PRO A 130 4.75 -0.01 14.55
C PRO A 130 4.73 -0.36 13.06
N ALA A 131 5.81 -0.01 12.35
CA ALA A 131 5.93 -0.29 10.93
C ALA A 131 5.83 -1.79 10.62
N ALA A 132 5.10 -2.13 9.57
CA ALA A 132 5.06 -3.52 9.13
C ALA A 132 6.45 -3.99 8.66
N SER A 133 6.84 -5.21 9.03
CA SER A 133 8.08 -5.83 8.54
C SER A 133 7.93 -6.35 7.11
N ARG A 134 6.70 -6.71 6.71
CA ARG A 134 6.36 -7.18 5.36
C ARG A 134 4.89 -6.94 5.05
N ILE A 135 4.62 -6.49 3.83
CA ILE A 135 3.28 -6.25 3.30
C ILE A 135 3.15 -7.03 1.99
N VAL A 136 2.13 -7.87 1.87
CA VAL A 136 1.85 -8.66 0.66
C VAL A 136 0.46 -8.32 0.16
N LEU A 137 0.39 -7.80 -1.05
CA LEU A 137 -0.86 -7.28 -1.63
C LEU A 137 -1.16 -7.96 -2.97
N THR A 138 -2.40 -8.40 -3.13
CA THR A 138 -2.95 -8.73 -4.44
C THR A 138 -3.64 -7.51 -5.00
N VAL A 139 -3.17 -7.01 -6.14
CA VAL A 139 -3.64 -5.80 -6.80
C VAL A 139 -3.82 -6.03 -8.29
N GLN A 140 -4.46 -5.11 -9.02
CA GLN A 140 -4.48 -5.17 -10.49
C GLN A 140 -3.05 -5.18 -11.05
N ARG A 141 -2.81 -5.94 -12.13
CA ARG A 141 -1.47 -6.10 -12.73
C ARG A 141 -0.83 -4.75 -13.09
N GLU A 142 -1.60 -3.82 -13.68
CA GLU A 142 -1.10 -2.49 -13.99
C GLU A 142 -0.63 -1.73 -12.73
N VAL A 143 -1.38 -1.84 -11.63
CA VAL A 143 -1.00 -1.19 -10.36
C VAL A 143 0.27 -1.81 -9.80
N ALA A 144 0.41 -3.14 -9.86
CA ALA A 144 1.64 -3.84 -9.47
C ALA A 144 2.85 -3.37 -10.29
N GLU A 145 2.70 -3.30 -11.61
CA GLU A 145 3.73 -2.80 -12.54
C GLU A 145 4.13 -1.36 -12.21
N ARG A 146 3.16 -0.49 -11.85
CA ARG A 146 3.45 0.88 -11.42
C ARG A 146 4.17 0.94 -10.07
N ILE A 147 3.80 0.10 -9.11
CA ILE A 147 4.45 0.06 -7.79
C ILE A 147 5.95 -0.24 -7.93
N VAL A 148 6.33 -1.19 -8.80
CA VAL A 148 7.71 -1.65 -8.96
C VAL A 148 8.47 -0.97 -10.10
N ALA A 149 7.84 -0.05 -10.81
CA ALA A 149 8.42 0.60 -11.98
C ALA A 149 9.69 1.38 -11.65
N PRO A 150 10.83 1.16 -12.34
CA PRO A 150 12.00 2.00 -12.21
C PRO A 150 11.82 3.35 -12.92
N PRO A 151 12.67 4.36 -12.60
CA PRO A 151 12.70 5.62 -13.34
C PRO A 151 12.88 5.43 -14.86
N GLY A 152 12.35 6.37 -15.64
CA GLY A 152 12.51 6.41 -17.10
C GLY A 152 11.48 5.62 -17.90
N ILE A 153 10.71 4.71 -17.30
CA ILE A 153 9.67 3.96 -18.03
C ILE A 153 8.28 4.59 -17.88
N LYS A 154 7.36 4.26 -18.81
CA LYS A 154 6.00 4.81 -18.86
C LYS A 154 5.19 4.53 -17.58
N ALA A 155 5.39 3.39 -16.95
CA ALA A 155 4.66 2.98 -15.74
C ALA A 155 5.10 3.74 -14.49
N TYR A 156 6.32 4.34 -14.50
CA TYR A 156 6.86 5.09 -13.37
C TYR A 156 6.07 6.37 -13.11
N GLY A 157 5.72 6.61 -11.85
CA GLY A 157 4.87 7.74 -11.47
C GLY A 157 4.83 8.00 -9.97
N ALA A 158 3.88 8.84 -9.54
CA ALA A 158 3.73 9.22 -8.13
C ALA A 158 3.57 8.01 -7.19
N LEU A 159 2.88 6.96 -7.62
CA LEU A 159 2.75 5.72 -6.84
C LEU A 159 4.10 5.00 -6.70
N SER A 160 4.87 4.91 -7.79
CA SER A 160 6.20 4.30 -7.79
C SER A 160 7.12 5.00 -6.80
N VAL A 161 7.22 6.33 -6.91
CA VAL A 161 8.07 7.15 -6.02
C VAL A 161 7.60 7.05 -4.58
N GLY A 162 6.29 7.23 -4.34
CA GLY A 162 5.74 7.22 -2.99
C GLY A 162 5.96 5.90 -2.25
N VAL A 163 5.88 4.77 -2.95
CA VAL A 163 6.15 3.45 -2.36
C VAL A 163 7.65 3.21 -2.21
N GLN A 164 8.42 3.39 -3.29
CA GLN A 164 9.84 3.01 -3.31
C GLN A 164 10.73 3.94 -2.48
N ALA A 165 10.28 5.15 -2.15
CA ALA A 165 10.95 6.05 -1.21
C ALA A 165 10.99 5.49 0.21
N ILE A 166 10.02 4.63 0.58
CA ILE A 166 9.84 4.16 1.97
C ILE A 166 9.83 2.64 2.11
N ALA A 167 9.82 1.91 1.00
CA ALA A 167 9.84 0.45 0.99
C ALA A 167 10.61 -0.10 -0.21
N VAL A 168 11.19 -1.28 -0.05
CA VAL A 168 11.63 -2.11 -1.17
C VAL A 168 10.40 -2.81 -1.74
N ALA A 169 10.11 -2.54 -3.02
CA ALA A 169 8.95 -3.12 -3.71
C ALA A 169 9.39 -4.21 -4.68
N SER A 170 8.75 -5.37 -4.62
CA SER A 170 9.03 -6.52 -5.48
C SER A 170 7.76 -7.05 -6.12
N PHE A 171 7.83 -7.37 -7.41
CA PHE A 171 6.77 -8.09 -8.12
C PHE A 171 6.93 -9.60 -7.85
N ALA A 172 6.04 -10.17 -7.03
CA ALA A 172 6.18 -11.57 -6.62
C ALA A 172 5.73 -12.53 -7.74
N PHE A 173 4.47 -12.42 -8.19
CA PHE A 173 3.95 -13.25 -9.28
C PHE A 173 2.63 -12.72 -9.85
N ARG A 174 2.29 -13.18 -11.05
CA ARG A 174 1.00 -12.90 -11.71
C ARG A 174 -0.10 -13.82 -11.20
N VAL A 175 -1.33 -13.30 -11.17
CA VAL A 175 -2.55 -14.05 -10.82
C VAL A 175 -3.57 -13.84 -11.94
N GLY A 176 -3.89 -14.91 -12.65
CA GLY A 176 -4.90 -14.87 -13.71
C GLY A 176 -6.28 -14.55 -13.14
N ARG A 177 -7.07 -13.79 -13.88
CA ARG A 177 -8.42 -13.37 -13.47
C ARG A 177 -9.37 -14.54 -13.13
N GLN A 178 -9.11 -15.76 -13.66
CA GLN A 178 -9.91 -16.94 -13.37
C GLN A 178 -9.76 -17.45 -11.93
N ALA A 179 -8.74 -16.98 -11.18
CA ALA A 179 -8.55 -17.29 -9.77
C ALA A 179 -9.57 -16.61 -8.85
N PHE A 180 -10.44 -15.74 -9.39
CA PHE A 180 -11.38 -14.93 -8.62
C PHE A 180 -12.84 -15.21 -8.98
N ARG A 181 -13.74 -14.92 -8.02
CA ARG A 181 -15.20 -14.89 -8.22
C ARG A 181 -15.78 -13.64 -7.53
N PRO A 182 -16.53 -12.79 -8.24
CA PRO A 182 -16.70 -12.75 -9.70
C PRO A 182 -15.35 -12.61 -10.43
N VAL A 183 -15.32 -13.03 -11.70
CA VAL A 183 -14.10 -12.88 -12.53
C VAL A 183 -13.89 -11.39 -12.83
N PRO A 184 -12.77 -10.77 -12.44
CA PRO A 184 -12.49 -9.36 -12.75
C PRO A 184 -12.20 -9.14 -14.23
N ALA A 185 -12.30 -7.88 -14.68
CA ALA A 185 -12.03 -7.51 -16.07
C ALA A 185 -10.55 -7.69 -16.47
N VAL A 186 -9.63 -7.56 -15.51
CA VAL A 186 -8.17 -7.57 -15.73
C VAL A 186 -7.48 -8.60 -14.83
N ASP A 187 -6.29 -9.04 -15.23
CA ASP A 187 -5.45 -9.88 -14.40
C ASP A 187 -4.92 -9.10 -13.19
N SER A 188 -4.57 -9.84 -12.16
CA SER A 188 -3.96 -9.36 -10.94
C SER A 188 -2.49 -9.73 -10.85
N ALA A 189 -1.81 -9.18 -9.87
CA ALA A 189 -0.48 -9.60 -9.46
C ALA A 189 -0.32 -9.45 -7.96
N VAL A 190 0.60 -10.21 -7.41
CA VAL A 190 1.03 -10.08 -6.02
C VAL A 190 2.31 -9.26 -5.97
N VAL A 191 2.31 -8.25 -5.13
CA VAL A 191 3.49 -7.45 -4.79
C VAL A 191 3.85 -7.65 -3.33
N ARG A 192 5.15 -7.62 -3.05
CA ARG A 192 5.70 -7.61 -1.71
C ARG A 192 6.38 -6.28 -1.47
N LEU A 193 6.05 -5.64 -0.35
CA LEU A 193 6.68 -4.42 0.12
C LEU A 193 7.37 -4.70 1.45
N GLU A 194 8.62 -4.31 1.57
CA GLU A 194 9.41 -4.40 2.79
C GLU A 194 9.82 -2.98 3.19
N PRO A 195 9.14 -2.36 4.17
CA PRO A 195 9.45 -1.01 4.62
C PRO A 195 10.91 -0.87 5.04
N ARG A 196 11.50 0.27 4.68
CA ARG A 196 12.91 0.58 4.96
C ARG A 196 13.04 1.22 6.33
N PRO A 197 13.94 0.73 7.20
CA PRO A 197 14.17 1.35 8.52
C PRO A 197 14.66 2.80 8.41
N ASP A 198 15.46 3.12 7.39
CA ASP A 198 16.01 4.45 7.12
C ASP A 198 14.98 5.46 6.59
N ALA A 199 13.78 5.00 6.26
CA ALA A 199 12.70 5.86 5.78
C ALA A 199 11.85 6.52 6.89
N ALA A 200 12.16 6.30 8.16
CA ALA A 200 11.40 6.85 9.30
C ALA A 200 11.38 8.40 9.30
N GLY A 201 12.43 9.05 8.78
CA GLY A 201 12.53 10.52 8.67
C GLY A 201 11.93 11.12 7.40
N VAL A 202 11.35 10.33 6.49
CA VAL A 202 10.79 10.83 5.24
C VAL A 202 9.50 11.60 5.51
N ASP A 203 9.48 12.89 5.16
CA ASP A 203 8.25 13.69 5.16
C ASP A 203 7.34 13.24 4.00
N ARG A 204 6.45 12.33 4.32
CA ARG A 204 5.53 11.70 3.36
C ARG A 204 4.53 12.69 2.78
N ALA A 205 4.12 13.71 3.54
CA ALA A 205 3.17 14.72 3.09
C ALA A 205 3.80 15.62 2.00
N SER A 206 5.00 16.16 2.27
CA SER A 206 5.76 16.95 1.30
C SER A 206 6.13 16.13 0.06
N LEU A 207 6.56 14.87 0.23
CA LEU A 207 6.87 13.97 -0.88
C LEU A 207 5.63 13.70 -1.75
N ARG A 208 4.46 13.46 -1.14
CA ARG A 208 3.19 13.25 -1.85
C ARG A 208 2.79 14.48 -2.65
N THR A 209 2.89 15.67 -2.06
CA THR A 209 2.58 16.93 -2.73
C THR A 209 3.50 17.15 -3.93
N LEU A 210 4.81 16.98 -3.76
CA LEU A 210 5.81 17.12 -4.82
C LEU A 210 5.57 16.13 -5.95
N THR A 211 5.41 14.85 -5.64
CA THR A 211 5.21 13.81 -6.67
C THR A 211 3.93 14.03 -7.47
N ARG A 212 2.82 14.42 -6.81
CA ARG A 212 1.57 14.76 -7.51
C ARG A 212 1.77 15.94 -8.46
N ALA A 213 2.41 17.02 -8.02
CA ALA A 213 2.71 18.18 -8.85
C ALA A 213 3.56 17.80 -10.07
N CYS A 214 4.60 17.00 -9.87
CA CYS A 214 5.50 16.54 -10.91
C CYS A 214 4.81 15.65 -11.95
N PHE A 215 4.07 14.63 -11.51
CA PHE A 215 3.47 13.65 -12.42
C PHE A 215 2.16 14.12 -13.07
N ASN A 216 1.47 15.10 -12.49
CA ASN A 216 0.39 15.82 -13.18
C ASN A 216 0.92 16.65 -14.37
N ARG A 217 2.21 17.01 -14.34
CA ARG A 217 2.90 17.79 -15.38
C ARG A 217 4.06 17.01 -16.01
N ARG A 218 3.95 15.72 -16.13
CA ARG A 218 5.01 14.75 -16.53
C ARG A 218 5.85 15.18 -17.73
N ARG A 219 5.23 15.84 -18.73
CA ARG A 219 5.90 16.30 -19.96
C ARG A 219 6.70 17.61 -19.80
N LYS A 220 6.60 18.30 -18.66
CA LYS A 220 7.33 19.54 -18.39
C LYS A 220 8.67 19.24 -17.74
N GLN A 221 9.64 20.14 -17.95
CA GLN A 221 10.89 20.12 -17.22
C GLN A 221 10.65 20.34 -15.72
N LEU A 222 11.53 19.80 -14.88
CA LEU A 222 11.39 19.84 -13.44
C LEU A 222 11.32 21.28 -12.92
N GLN A 223 12.27 22.14 -13.31
CA GLN A 223 12.30 23.56 -12.90
C GLN A 223 10.99 24.29 -13.23
N LYS A 224 10.43 24.05 -14.43
CA LYS A 224 9.15 24.67 -14.83
C LYS A 224 8.00 24.19 -13.96
N THR A 225 7.99 22.91 -13.60
CA THR A 225 6.97 22.35 -12.69
C THR A 225 7.09 22.97 -11.30
N LEU A 226 8.31 23.05 -10.75
CA LEU A 226 8.54 23.62 -9.41
C LEU A 226 8.14 25.09 -9.32
N ARG A 227 8.37 25.87 -10.38
CA ARG A 227 7.99 27.30 -10.43
C ARG A 227 6.50 27.53 -10.64
N THR A 228 5.80 26.63 -11.35
CA THR A 228 4.43 26.91 -11.80
C THR A 228 3.36 26.05 -11.13
N ALA A 229 3.74 25.11 -10.27
CA ALA A 229 2.80 24.24 -9.56
C ALA A 229 2.27 24.95 -8.30
N PRO A 230 1.01 25.42 -8.29
CA PRO A 230 0.47 26.18 -7.16
C PRO A 230 0.41 25.35 -5.88
N GLU A 231 0.25 24.03 -6.01
CA GLU A 231 0.22 23.07 -4.90
C GLU A 231 1.54 23.00 -4.12
N LEU A 232 2.66 23.42 -4.72
CA LEU A 232 3.95 23.43 -4.05
C LEU A 232 4.14 24.67 -3.18
N SER A 233 3.52 25.82 -3.56
CA SER A 233 3.62 27.12 -2.84
C SER A 233 5.07 27.47 -2.46
N PHE A 234 6.03 27.19 -3.34
CA PHE A 234 7.45 27.43 -3.12
C PHE A 234 7.83 28.81 -3.67
N ALA A 235 8.18 29.74 -2.78
CA ALA A 235 8.56 31.11 -3.13
C ALA A 235 10.10 31.31 -3.23
N GLY A 236 10.88 30.29 -2.94
CA GLY A 236 12.34 30.36 -2.96
C GLY A 236 12.93 30.22 -4.36
N ASP A 237 14.27 30.36 -4.42
CA ASP A 237 15.04 30.14 -5.66
C ASP A 237 15.11 28.66 -6.01
N VAL A 238 14.35 28.25 -7.03
CA VAL A 238 14.31 26.88 -7.55
C VAL A 238 15.68 26.46 -8.11
N GLU A 239 16.39 27.36 -8.77
CA GLU A 239 17.70 27.07 -9.37
C GLU A 239 18.76 26.80 -8.29
N ALA A 240 18.78 27.61 -7.24
CA ALA A 240 19.67 27.38 -6.11
C ALA A 240 19.37 26.06 -5.41
N VAL A 241 18.09 25.65 -5.27
CA VAL A 241 17.73 24.36 -4.69
C VAL A 241 18.22 23.20 -5.58
N LEU A 242 17.94 23.26 -6.87
CA LEU A 242 18.36 22.22 -7.81
C LEU A 242 19.87 22.10 -7.92
N GLY A 243 20.59 23.25 -7.95
CA GLY A 243 22.06 23.30 -7.96
C GLY A 243 22.69 22.65 -6.73
N ARG A 244 22.18 22.94 -5.52
CA ARG A 244 22.64 22.31 -4.26
C ARG A 244 22.47 20.80 -4.25
N LEU A 245 21.42 20.30 -4.91
CA LEU A 245 21.13 18.86 -5.00
C LEU A 245 21.79 18.19 -6.22
N SER A 246 22.53 18.95 -7.04
CA SER A 246 23.14 18.48 -8.31
C SER A 246 22.10 17.88 -9.25
N ILE A 247 20.91 18.50 -9.34
CA ILE A 247 19.82 18.08 -10.22
C ILE A 247 19.82 18.99 -11.46
N ASP A 248 19.88 18.40 -12.66
CA ASP A 248 19.69 19.14 -13.90
C ASP A 248 18.31 19.80 -13.95
N PRO A 249 18.19 21.14 -14.04
CA PRO A 249 16.92 21.85 -14.11
C PRO A 249 16.04 21.41 -15.29
N ALA A 250 16.64 20.96 -16.39
CA ALA A 250 15.95 20.52 -17.61
C ALA A 250 15.44 19.07 -17.53
N VAL A 251 15.85 18.30 -16.52
CA VAL A 251 15.41 16.91 -16.36
C VAL A 251 13.88 16.81 -16.26
N ARG A 252 13.33 15.75 -16.78
CA ARG A 252 11.90 15.45 -16.57
C ARG A 252 11.71 14.68 -15.24
N PRO A 253 10.60 14.92 -14.51
CA PRO A 253 10.34 14.26 -13.23
C PRO A 253 10.45 12.73 -13.27
N GLU A 254 10.04 12.13 -14.40
CA GLU A 254 10.07 10.66 -14.57
C GLU A 254 11.48 10.05 -14.61
N MET A 255 12.50 10.85 -14.78
CA MET A 255 13.90 10.40 -14.81
C MET A 255 14.55 10.42 -13.42
N LEU A 256 13.91 11.05 -12.43
CA LEU A 256 14.45 11.13 -11.07
C LEU A 256 14.13 9.85 -10.28
N ASP A 257 15.11 9.37 -9.53
CA ASP A 257 14.93 8.25 -8.61
C ASP A 257 14.20 8.65 -7.31
N PRO A 258 13.62 7.70 -6.56
CA PRO A 258 12.90 7.99 -5.33
C PRO A 258 13.74 8.70 -4.26
N PRO A 259 15.03 8.35 -4.00
CA PRO A 259 15.88 9.10 -3.07
C PRO A 259 16.06 10.57 -3.45
N THR A 260 16.19 10.88 -4.73
CA THR A 260 16.28 12.27 -5.20
C THR A 260 14.98 13.05 -4.96
N PHE A 261 13.82 12.43 -5.15
CA PHE A 261 12.54 13.03 -4.77
C PHE A 261 12.45 13.33 -3.27
N VAL A 262 12.94 12.43 -2.42
CA VAL A 262 12.98 12.65 -0.96
C VAL A 262 13.84 13.86 -0.60
N ARG A 263 15.07 13.92 -1.13
CA ARG A 263 15.97 15.09 -0.90
C ARG A 263 15.38 16.39 -1.41
N LEU A 264 14.74 16.36 -2.59
CA LEU A 264 14.08 17.54 -3.16
C LEU A 264 12.88 18.00 -2.32
N ALA A 265 12.05 17.08 -1.85
CA ALA A 265 10.91 17.41 -0.99
C ALA A 265 11.37 18.08 0.32
N ALA A 266 12.41 17.55 0.95
CA ALA A 266 13.01 18.12 2.16
C ALA A 266 13.58 19.53 1.93
N ALA A 267 14.30 19.74 0.83
CA ALA A 267 14.89 21.05 0.50
C ALA A 267 13.82 22.11 0.21
N LEU A 268 12.74 21.74 -0.48
CA LEU A 268 11.63 22.64 -0.76
C LEU A 268 10.86 23.02 0.52
N ARG A 269 10.72 22.12 1.48
CA ARG A 269 10.11 22.42 2.79
C ARG A 269 10.94 23.41 3.59
N ALA A 270 12.24 23.16 3.74
CA ALA A 270 13.15 24.04 4.47
C ALA A 270 13.14 25.48 3.91
N GLY A 271 13.03 25.64 2.60
CA GLY A 271 12.93 26.94 1.95
C GLY A 271 11.62 27.69 2.23
N LYS A 272 10.53 26.99 2.59
CA LYS A 272 9.26 27.63 3.03
C LYS A 272 9.38 28.18 4.44
N GLU A 273 9.99 27.42 5.35
CA GLU A 273 10.14 27.82 6.76
C GLU A 273 11.08 29.01 6.92
N GLY A 274 12.15 29.11 6.13
CA GLY A 274 13.09 30.24 6.12
C GLY A 274 12.58 31.51 5.45
N GLY A 275 11.55 31.41 4.58
CA GLY A 275 10.90 32.58 3.93
C GLY A 275 9.82 33.27 4.75
N ALA A 276 9.27 32.58 5.75
CA ALA A 276 8.22 33.13 6.63
C ALA A 276 8.76 33.99 7.80
N SER A 277 10.10 34.04 7.96
CA SER A 277 10.76 34.78 9.05
C SER A 277 11.47 36.07 8.57
N ARG A 278 11.10 36.58 7.38
CA ARG A 278 11.64 37.87 6.89
C ARG A 278 10.54 38.87 6.62
#